data_089570aefbebdd61b12786cc32571500
#
_entry.id   089570aefbebdd61b12786cc32571500
#
_cell.length_a   1.000
_cell.length_b   1.000
_cell.length_c   1.000
_cell.angle_alpha   90.00
_cell.angle_beta   90.00
_cell.angle_gamma   90.00
#
_symmetry.space_group_name_H-M   'P 1'
#
loop_
_entity.id
_entity.type
_entity.pdbx_description
1 polymer ?
#
loop_
_entity_poly.entity_id
_entity_poly.type
_entity_poly.pdbx_seq_one_letter_code
_entity_poly.pdbx_strand_id
1 'polypeptide(L)'
;MAILEVQDIHTYYGDAYVLQGLSLQLEQGQILGLLGRNGVGKSTLVNSIVGFNPPRRGKIMFKGDDITGKSSFETVRSGMGLVPQGRRVFPTLGVEENLLVAERHPDRHGWNLDRVYKLFPRLHERRNQRAKTLSGGEQQMLAIGRALMTNPDCLIMDEPSEGLAPIIIQGLWEAIGKLKEEGLSILLVEQSAHLALKLVDYVHVMSKGQVVYSAKPEVLKANDEIKSSYLGI
;
A
#
# COMPACT_ATOMS: atom_id res chain seq x y z
N MET A 1 18.54 5.21 2.27
CA MET A 1 18.44 4.59 3.63
C MET A 1 17.12 3.89 3.73
N ALA A 2 17.11 2.63 4.13
CA ALA A 2 15.87 1.86 4.24
C ALA A 2 14.92 2.47 5.28
N ILE A 3 13.67 2.67 4.87
CA ILE A 3 12.60 3.09 5.77
C ILE A 3 11.85 1.88 6.33
N LEU A 4 11.73 0.80 5.53
CA LEU A 4 11.11 -0.46 5.93
C LEU A 4 12.01 -1.62 5.51
N GLU A 5 12.32 -2.51 6.45
CA GLU A 5 13.04 -3.74 6.19
C GLU A 5 12.27 -4.93 6.75
N VAL A 6 12.07 -5.92 5.93
CA VAL A 6 11.50 -7.22 6.29
C VAL A 6 12.60 -8.25 6.15
N GLN A 7 12.94 -8.95 7.23
CA GLN A 7 14.10 -9.82 7.33
C GLN A 7 13.67 -11.24 7.70
N ASP A 8 13.72 -12.15 6.73
CA ASP A 8 13.49 -13.60 6.89
C ASP A 8 12.21 -13.93 7.67
N ILE A 9 11.08 -13.28 7.32
CA ILE A 9 9.84 -13.50 8.05
C ILE A 9 9.13 -14.79 7.66
N HIS A 10 8.58 -15.47 8.69
CA HIS A 10 7.80 -16.70 8.57
C HIS A 10 6.42 -16.48 9.19
N THR A 11 5.38 -16.41 8.35
CA THR A 11 4.02 -16.11 8.80
C THR A 11 3.07 -17.26 8.51
N TYR A 12 2.17 -17.51 9.46
CA TYR A 12 1.24 -18.62 9.44
C TYR A 12 -0.19 -18.15 9.69
N TYR A 13 -1.18 -18.87 9.16
CA TYR A 13 -2.57 -18.87 9.61
C TYR A 13 -2.89 -20.25 10.20
N GLY A 14 -2.97 -20.34 11.53
CA GLY A 14 -2.99 -21.64 12.20
C GLY A 14 -1.74 -22.44 11.82
N ASP A 15 -1.93 -23.61 11.17
CA ASP A 15 -0.81 -24.45 10.69
C ASP A 15 -0.41 -24.16 9.24
N ALA A 16 -1.17 -23.34 8.52
CA ALA A 16 -0.87 -23.00 7.15
C ALA A 16 0.34 -22.05 7.06
N TYR A 17 1.45 -22.54 6.54
CA TYR A 17 2.71 -21.78 6.36
C TYR A 17 2.62 -20.97 5.08
N VAL A 18 2.41 -19.65 5.20
CA VAL A 18 2.13 -18.77 4.06
C VAL A 18 3.35 -17.98 3.62
N LEU A 19 4.06 -17.30 4.52
CA LEU A 19 5.32 -16.62 4.19
C LEU A 19 6.49 -17.47 4.65
N GLN A 20 7.44 -17.69 3.74
CA GLN A 20 8.46 -18.74 3.86
C GLN A 20 9.87 -18.14 3.77
N GLY A 21 10.27 -17.38 4.79
CA GLY A 21 11.57 -16.73 4.84
C GLY A 21 11.64 -15.51 3.90
N LEU A 22 10.55 -14.72 3.85
CA LEU A 22 10.44 -13.58 2.96
C LEU A 22 11.28 -12.41 3.49
N SER A 23 12.06 -11.81 2.59
CA SER A 23 12.81 -10.58 2.85
C SER A 23 12.56 -9.55 1.76
N LEU A 24 12.44 -8.28 2.15
CA LEU A 24 12.40 -7.13 1.25
C LEU A 24 12.87 -5.85 1.96
N GLN A 25 13.20 -4.85 1.18
CA GLN A 25 13.64 -3.55 1.65
C GLN A 25 13.00 -2.44 0.82
N LEU A 26 12.46 -1.42 1.48
CA LEU A 26 11.95 -0.20 0.88
C LEU A 26 12.82 0.99 1.29
N GLU A 27 13.38 1.68 0.32
CA GLU A 27 14.16 2.90 0.57
C GLU A 27 13.25 4.12 0.79
N GLN A 28 13.76 5.09 1.53
CA GLN A 28 13.04 6.34 1.76
C GLN A 28 12.75 7.08 0.44
N GLY A 29 11.51 7.54 0.26
CA GLY A 29 11.05 8.24 -0.93
C GLY A 29 10.91 7.37 -2.19
N GLN A 30 11.04 6.05 -2.05
CA GLN A 30 10.92 5.08 -3.14
C GLN A 30 9.49 4.51 -3.21
N ILE A 31 9.07 4.14 -4.43
CA ILE A 31 7.95 3.22 -4.61
C ILE A 31 8.50 1.82 -4.90
N LEU A 32 8.31 0.90 -3.96
CA LEU A 32 8.59 -0.52 -4.14
C LEU A 32 7.33 -1.24 -4.59
N GLY A 33 7.38 -1.89 -5.77
CA GLY A 33 6.31 -2.76 -6.25
C GLY A 33 6.47 -4.18 -5.73
N LEU A 34 5.41 -4.75 -5.14
CA LEU A 34 5.31 -6.17 -4.86
C LEU A 34 4.28 -6.79 -5.79
N LEU A 35 4.73 -7.56 -6.76
CA LEU A 35 3.91 -8.16 -7.80
C LEU A 35 3.75 -9.66 -7.58
N GLY A 36 2.61 -10.20 -7.97
CA GLY A 36 2.36 -11.64 -7.92
C GLY A 36 0.89 -11.97 -8.13
N ARG A 37 0.62 -13.23 -8.47
CA ARG A 37 -0.74 -13.75 -8.67
C ARG A 37 -1.54 -13.74 -7.36
N ASN A 38 -2.85 -13.94 -7.46
CA ASN A 38 -3.69 -14.10 -6.27
C ASN A 38 -3.30 -15.36 -5.49
N GLY A 39 -3.37 -15.26 -4.15
CA GLY A 39 -3.05 -16.38 -3.25
C GLY A 39 -1.57 -16.64 -2.99
N VAL A 40 -0.63 -15.85 -3.54
CA VAL A 40 0.81 -16.04 -3.30
C VAL A 40 1.30 -15.53 -1.95
N GLY A 41 0.44 -14.82 -1.18
CA GLY A 41 0.77 -14.32 0.17
C GLY A 41 0.98 -12.81 0.28
N LYS A 42 0.66 -12.01 -0.75
CA LYS A 42 0.86 -10.53 -0.74
C LYS A 42 0.15 -9.85 0.43
N SER A 43 -1.16 -10.04 0.59
CA SER A 43 -1.92 -9.45 1.70
C SER A 43 -1.50 -10.03 3.06
N THR A 44 -0.95 -11.26 3.10
CA THR A 44 -0.34 -11.82 4.33
C THR A 44 0.89 -11.01 4.72
N LEU A 45 1.73 -10.64 3.75
CA LEU A 45 2.88 -9.76 4.02
C LEU A 45 2.43 -8.39 4.55
N VAL A 46 1.44 -7.77 3.89
CA VAL A 46 0.85 -6.50 4.37
C VAL A 46 0.36 -6.66 5.82
N ASN A 47 -0.42 -7.71 6.10
CA ASN A 47 -0.93 -7.98 7.45
C ASN A 47 0.18 -8.24 8.48
N SER A 48 1.29 -8.86 8.05
CA SER A 48 2.45 -9.08 8.94
C SER A 48 3.15 -7.77 9.28
N ILE A 49 3.33 -6.90 8.29
CA ILE A 49 3.99 -5.59 8.49
C ILE A 49 3.16 -4.69 9.40
N VAL A 50 1.83 -4.63 9.17
CA VAL A 50 0.95 -3.74 9.95
C VAL A 50 0.49 -4.33 11.29
N GLY A 51 0.93 -5.54 11.65
CA GLY A 51 0.65 -6.16 12.95
C GLY A 51 -0.71 -6.84 13.08
N PHE A 52 -1.45 -7.09 11.97
CA PHE A 52 -2.69 -7.88 12.02
C PHE A 52 -2.43 -9.39 12.11
N ASN A 53 -1.32 -9.87 11.54
CA ASN A 53 -0.89 -11.26 11.62
C ASN A 53 0.65 -11.31 11.72
N PRO A 54 1.22 -11.08 12.90
CA PRO A 54 2.66 -10.96 13.07
C PRO A 54 3.39 -12.26 12.72
N PRO A 55 4.62 -12.18 12.18
CA PRO A 55 5.42 -13.35 11.85
C PRO A 55 5.82 -14.11 13.11
N ARG A 56 5.92 -15.46 13.02
CA ARG A 56 6.43 -16.29 14.11
C ARG A 56 7.96 -16.28 14.21
N ARG A 57 8.65 -15.93 13.12
CA ARG A 57 10.12 -15.77 13.03
C ARG A 57 10.46 -14.64 12.07
N GLY A 58 11.70 -14.15 12.17
CA GLY A 58 12.19 -13.04 11.40
C GLY A 58 11.96 -11.70 12.08
N LYS A 59 12.25 -10.60 11.39
CA LYS A 59 12.14 -9.24 11.93
C LYS A 59 11.52 -8.29 10.92
N ILE A 60 10.86 -7.27 11.43
CA ILE A 60 10.35 -6.14 10.65
C ILE A 60 10.86 -4.87 11.32
N MET A 61 11.69 -4.13 10.58
CA MET A 61 12.25 -2.86 11.03
C MET A 61 11.59 -1.71 10.29
N PHE A 62 11.20 -0.67 11.01
CA PHE A 62 10.66 0.54 10.44
C PHE A 62 11.36 1.77 11.03
N LYS A 63 11.98 2.59 10.16
CA LYS A 63 12.79 3.75 10.57
C LYS A 63 13.91 3.40 11.58
N GLY A 64 14.46 2.18 11.46
CA GLY A 64 15.48 1.65 12.36
C GLY A 64 14.97 1.01 13.65
N ASP A 65 13.66 1.10 13.93
CA ASP A 65 13.04 0.48 15.10
C ASP A 65 12.45 -0.90 14.77
N ASP A 66 12.61 -1.86 15.68
CA ASP A 66 11.94 -3.16 15.56
C ASP A 66 10.45 -3.02 15.87
N ILE A 67 9.61 -3.28 14.87
CA ILE A 67 8.15 -3.27 14.97
C ILE A 67 7.55 -4.68 14.92
N THR A 68 8.37 -5.72 14.98
CA THR A 68 7.91 -7.12 14.92
C THR A 68 6.93 -7.41 16.06
N GLY A 69 5.73 -7.83 15.70
CA GLY A 69 4.69 -8.14 16.68
C GLY A 69 4.05 -6.95 17.40
N LYS A 70 4.40 -5.72 17.07
CA LYS A 70 3.65 -4.54 17.53
C LYS A 70 2.22 -4.59 17.00
N SER A 71 1.29 -4.06 17.78
CA SER A 71 -0.10 -3.94 17.35
C SER A 71 -0.23 -2.97 16.15
N SER A 72 -1.30 -3.12 15.37
CA SER A 72 -1.57 -2.22 14.24
C SER A 72 -1.68 -0.75 14.68
N PHE A 73 -2.18 -0.50 15.88
CA PHE A 73 -2.24 0.85 16.45
C PHE A 73 -0.83 1.44 16.67
N GLU A 74 0.10 0.66 17.25
CA GLU A 74 1.47 1.11 17.47
C GLU A 74 2.21 1.32 16.14
N THR A 75 2.00 0.42 15.17
CA THR A 75 2.59 0.52 13.84
C THR A 75 2.11 1.77 13.10
N VAL A 76 0.82 2.08 13.13
CA VAL A 76 0.29 3.32 12.55
C VAL A 76 0.85 4.54 13.29
N ARG A 77 0.98 4.47 14.62
CA ARG A 77 1.57 5.58 15.41
C ARG A 77 3.04 5.85 15.10
N SER A 78 3.79 4.86 14.63
CA SER A 78 5.18 5.06 14.22
C SER A 78 5.33 5.78 12.87
N GLY A 79 4.23 6.00 12.14
CA GLY A 79 4.21 6.72 10.86
C GLY A 79 3.91 5.82 9.64
N MET A 80 3.31 4.65 9.84
CA MET A 80 2.90 3.78 8.74
C MET A 80 1.42 3.97 8.41
N GLY A 81 1.10 4.29 7.16
CA GLY A 81 -0.27 4.35 6.63
C GLY A 81 -0.63 3.07 5.89
N LEU A 82 -1.91 2.69 5.92
CA LEU A 82 -2.42 1.53 5.18
C LEU A 82 -3.66 1.90 4.35
N VAL A 83 -3.62 1.55 3.07
CA VAL A 83 -4.78 1.45 2.20
C VAL A 83 -5.05 -0.04 1.96
N PRO A 84 -6.02 -0.64 2.67
CA PRO A 84 -6.28 -2.07 2.57
C PRO A 84 -7.05 -2.40 1.30
N GLN A 85 -6.96 -3.66 0.86
CA GLN A 85 -7.81 -4.20 -0.21
C GLN A 85 -9.30 -4.02 0.12
N GLY A 86 -10.11 -3.74 -0.90
CA GLY A 86 -11.56 -3.60 -0.76
C GLY A 86 -12.03 -2.24 -0.21
N ARG A 87 -11.20 -1.19 -0.30
CA ARG A 87 -11.51 0.23 0.01
C ARG A 87 -11.80 0.52 1.48
N ARG A 88 -12.60 -0.29 2.15
CA ARG A 88 -12.98 -0.26 3.59
C ARG A 88 -13.31 1.14 4.12
N VAL A 89 -14.10 1.91 3.37
CA VAL A 89 -14.64 3.19 3.85
C VAL A 89 -15.70 2.97 4.93
N PHE A 90 -15.95 3.97 5.77
CA PHE A 90 -17.09 3.95 6.71
C PHE A 90 -18.36 4.36 5.98
N PRO A 91 -19.25 3.43 5.60
CA PRO A 91 -20.31 3.66 4.61
C PRO A 91 -21.39 4.63 5.09
N THR A 92 -21.59 4.74 6.40
CA THR A 92 -22.60 5.61 7.04
C THR A 92 -22.10 7.03 7.29
N LEU A 93 -20.76 7.21 7.34
CA LEU A 93 -20.16 8.53 7.50
C LEU A 93 -20.12 9.28 6.17
N GLY A 94 -20.11 10.61 6.25
CA GLY A 94 -19.83 11.49 5.13
C GLY A 94 -18.37 11.35 4.65
N VAL A 95 -18.07 11.90 3.48
CA VAL A 95 -16.71 11.92 2.93
C VAL A 95 -15.77 12.65 3.88
N GLU A 96 -16.11 13.86 4.31
CA GLU A 96 -15.30 14.65 5.23
C GLU A 96 -15.14 13.96 6.59
N GLU A 97 -16.21 13.38 7.13
CA GLU A 97 -16.14 12.62 8.38
C GLU A 97 -15.22 11.40 8.26
N ASN A 98 -15.21 10.69 7.11
CA ASN A 98 -14.27 9.60 6.85
C ASN A 98 -12.80 10.06 6.87
N LEU A 99 -12.53 11.26 6.41
CA LEU A 99 -11.18 11.84 6.44
C LEU A 99 -10.79 12.26 7.86
N LEU A 100 -11.66 13.00 8.54
CA LEU A 100 -11.40 13.55 9.87
C LEU A 100 -11.21 12.48 10.95
N VAL A 101 -11.91 11.34 10.85
CA VAL A 101 -11.75 10.24 11.82
C VAL A 101 -10.33 9.69 11.89
N ALA A 102 -9.54 9.88 10.84
CA ALA A 102 -8.15 9.43 10.76
C ALA A 102 -7.13 10.56 10.99
N GLU A 103 -7.60 11.78 11.19
CA GLU A 103 -6.73 12.94 11.34
C GLU A 103 -5.80 12.79 12.54
N ARG A 104 -4.50 12.90 12.27
CA ARG A 104 -3.45 12.87 13.29
C ARG A 104 -2.54 14.07 13.12
N HIS A 105 -2.38 14.80 14.22
CA HIS A 105 -1.49 15.94 14.28
C HIS A 105 -1.78 16.95 13.16
N PRO A 106 -2.82 17.79 13.29
CA PRO A 106 -3.16 18.80 12.31
C PRO A 106 -2.02 19.84 12.25
N ASP A 107 -0.93 19.45 11.64
CA ASP A 107 0.20 20.32 11.34
C ASP A 107 -0.14 21.07 10.05
N ARG A 108 0.17 22.38 10.01
CA ARG A 108 -0.04 23.19 8.79
C ARG A 108 0.77 22.68 7.60
N HIS A 109 1.85 21.95 7.83
CA HIS A 109 2.73 21.39 6.81
C HIS A 109 2.42 19.92 6.45
N GLY A 110 1.66 19.22 7.30
CA GLY A 110 1.26 17.83 7.08
C GLY A 110 0.03 17.68 6.16
N TRP A 111 -0.39 16.40 5.99
CA TRP A 111 -1.66 16.09 5.33
C TRP A 111 -2.83 16.61 6.17
N ASN A 112 -3.76 17.28 5.49
CA ASN A 112 -4.98 17.86 6.03
C ASN A 112 -6.07 17.81 4.95
N LEU A 113 -7.29 18.22 5.29
CA LEU A 113 -8.41 18.21 4.34
C LEU A 113 -8.11 18.96 3.05
N ASP A 114 -7.48 20.16 3.13
CA ASP A 114 -7.21 20.97 1.95
C ASP A 114 -6.25 20.27 0.99
N ARG A 115 -5.19 19.63 1.51
CA ARG A 115 -4.25 18.85 0.69
C ARG A 115 -4.88 17.62 0.08
N VAL A 116 -5.72 16.89 0.85
CA VAL A 116 -6.46 15.74 0.33
C VAL A 116 -7.44 16.17 -0.77
N TYR A 117 -8.16 17.27 -0.60
CA TYR A 117 -9.07 17.79 -1.61
C TYR A 117 -8.34 18.33 -2.85
N LYS A 118 -7.14 18.91 -2.68
CA LYS A 118 -6.29 19.29 -3.81
C LYS A 118 -5.81 18.08 -4.61
N LEU A 119 -5.48 16.98 -3.94
CA LEU A 119 -5.08 15.72 -4.59
C LEU A 119 -6.29 15.04 -5.25
N PHE A 120 -7.46 15.06 -4.60
CA PHE A 120 -8.70 14.42 -5.03
C PHE A 120 -9.87 15.41 -5.06
N PRO A 121 -9.97 16.30 -6.08
CA PRO A 121 -11.01 17.33 -6.14
C PRO A 121 -12.45 16.79 -6.08
N ARG A 122 -12.67 15.57 -6.61
CA ARG A 122 -13.97 14.90 -6.55
C ARG A 122 -14.45 14.63 -5.12
N LEU A 123 -13.54 14.39 -4.19
CA LEU A 123 -13.91 14.23 -2.77
C LEU A 123 -14.41 15.56 -2.17
N HIS A 124 -13.82 16.68 -2.57
CA HIS A 124 -14.28 18.00 -2.13
C HIS A 124 -15.69 18.32 -2.65
N GLU A 125 -15.96 18.04 -3.92
CA GLU A 125 -17.31 18.21 -4.52
C GLU A 125 -18.37 17.40 -3.78
N ARG A 126 -17.99 16.26 -3.21
CA ARG A 126 -18.86 15.30 -2.54
C ARG A 126 -18.71 15.25 -1.03
N ARG A 127 -18.05 16.23 -0.41
CA ARG A 127 -17.65 16.21 1.01
C ARG A 127 -18.79 15.92 2.00
N ASN A 128 -20.02 16.36 1.66
CA ASN A 128 -21.22 16.15 2.48
C ASN A 128 -21.99 14.86 2.14
N GLN A 129 -21.55 14.10 1.12
CA GLN A 129 -22.23 12.86 0.72
C GLN A 129 -21.79 11.70 1.59
N ARG A 130 -22.70 10.74 1.85
CA ARG A 130 -22.35 9.49 2.54
C ARG A 130 -21.43 8.63 1.68
N ALA A 131 -20.39 8.04 2.26
CA ALA A 131 -19.39 7.26 1.54
C ALA A 131 -20.00 6.07 0.77
N LYS A 132 -21.10 5.48 1.25
CA LYS A 132 -21.80 4.40 0.54
C LYS A 132 -22.40 4.80 -0.82
N THR A 133 -22.61 6.10 -1.08
CA THR A 133 -23.20 6.60 -2.34
C THR A 133 -22.14 6.95 -3.38
N LEU A 134 -20.87 6.87 -3.01
CA LEU A 134 -19.74 7.11 -3.91
C LEU A 134 -19.54 5.95 -4.88
N SER A 135 -19.05 6.26 -6.08
CA SER A 135 -18.54 5.24 -7.01
C SER A 135 -17.35 4.50 -6.42
N GLY A 136 -17.04 3.31 -6.95
CA GLY A 136 -15.90 2.53 -6.49
C GLY A 136 -14.57 3.27 -6.56
N GLY A 137 -14.36 4.10 -7.58
CA GLY A 137 -13.16 4.93 -7.70
C GLY A 137 -13.11 6.05 -6.66
N GLU A 138 -14.23 6.72 -6.39
CA GLU A 138 -14.30 7.74 -5.35
C GLU A 138 -14.10 7.15 -3.95
N GLN A 139 -14.62 5.94 -3.70
CA GLN A 139 -14.35 5.22 -2.44
C GLN A 139 -12.87 4.86 -2.30
N GLN A 140 -12.19 4.50 -3.39
CA GLN A 140 -10.75 4.23 -3.37
C GLN A 140 -9.95 5.50 -3.09
N MET A 141 -10.29 6.62 -3.74
CA MET A 141 -9.69 7.93 -3.45
C MET A 141 -9.93 8.33 -1.98
N LEU A 142 -11.12 8.07 -1.44
CA LEU A 142 -11.44 8.33 -0.04
C LEU A 142 -10.61 7.46 0.92
N ALA A 143 -10.41 6.18 0.60
CA ALA A 143 -9.57 5.29 1.41
C ALA A 143 -8.10 5.75 1.44
N ILE A 144 -7.57 6.21 0.30
CA ILE A 144 -6.23 6.78 0.21
C ILE A 144 -6.14 8.10 0.97
N GLY A 145 -7.09 9.02 0.74
CA GLY A 145 -7.15 10.29 1.47
C GLY A 145 -7.18 10.09 2.98
N ARG A 146 -7.99 9.13 3.46
CA ARG A 146 -8.05 8.77 4.88
C ARG A 146 -6.71 8.24 5.41
N ALA A 147 -6.00 7.42 4.64
CA ALA A 147 -4.66 6.96 5.03
C ALA A 147 -3.65 8.11 5.08
N LEU A 148 -3.73 9.07 4.14
CA LEU A 148 -2.88 10.27 4.15
C LEU A 148 -3.14 11.16 5.37
N MET A 149 -4.40 11.27 5.84
CA MET A 149 -4.74 12.06 7.04
C MET A 149 -4.05 11.56 8.31
N THR A 150 -3.49 10.33 8.31
CA THR A 150 -2.62 9.86 9.41
C THR A 150 -1.22 10.44 9.37
N ASN A 151 -0.86 11.27 8.39
CA ASN A 151 0.46 11.83 8.15
C ASN A 151 1.57 10.76 8.12
N PRO A 152 1.50 9.78 7.20
CA PRO A 152 2.43 8.66 7.18
C PRO A 152 3.79 9.04 6.57
N ASP A 153 4.87 8.43 7.08
CA ASP A 153 6.20 8.44 6.45
C ASP A 153 6.33 7.35 5.39
N CYS A 154 5.52 6.28 5.54
CA CYS A 154 5.42 5.17 4.60
C CYS A 154 3.97 4.78 4.40
N LEU A 155 3.53 4.63 3.15
CA LEU A 155 2.18 4.21 2.79
C LEU A 155 2.19 2.84 2.14
N ILE A 156 1.47 1.88 2.71
CA ILE A 156 1.25 0.57 2.12
C ILE A 156 -0.10 0.58 1.41
N MET A 157 -0.11 0.19 0.14
CA MET A 157 -1.33 0.07 -0.67
C MET A 157 -1.50 -1.37 -1.13
N ASP A 158 -2.57 -2.04 -0.70
CA ASP A 158 -2.87 -3.43 -1.05
C ASP A 158 -3.93 -3.47 -2.16
N GLU A 159 -3.48 -3.76 -3.39
CA GLU A 159 -4.25 -3.86 -4.63
C GLU A 159 -5.19 -2.64 -4.87
N PRO A 160 -4.64 -1.42 -4.87
CA PRO A 160 -5.47 -0.21 -4.96
C PRO A 160 -6.21 -0.06 -6.30
N SER A 161 -5.79 -0.77 -7.35
CA SER A 161 -6.44 -0.72 -8.68
C SER A 161 -7.56 -1.75 -8.86
N GLU A 162 -7.75 -2.68 -7.90
CA GLU A 162 -8.69 -3.79 -8.04
C GLU A 162 -10.14 -3.31 -8.27
N GLY A 163 -10.77 -3.84 -9.31
CA GLY A 163 -12.19 -3.57 -9.63
C GLY A 163 -12.48 -2.13 -10.02
N LEU A 164 -11.48 -1.38 -10.49
CA LEU A 164 -11.63 -0.02 -11.00
C LEU A 164 -11.67 0.02 -12.53
N ALA A 165 -12.42 0.96 -13.08
CA ALA A 165 -12.43 1.22 -14.52
C ALA A 165 -11.07 1.84 -14.95
N PRO A 166 -10.59 1.59 -16.20
CA PRO A 166 -9.30 2.06 -16.69
C PRO A 166 -9.05 3.56 -16.51
N ILE A 167 -10.07 4.38 -16.76
CA ILE A 167 -9.96 5.84 -16.60
C ILE A 167 -9.72 6.26 -15.14
N ILE A 168 -10.29 5.53 -14.19
CA ILE A 168 -10.10 5.78 -12.75
C ILE A 168 -8.71 5.36 -12.34
N ILE A 169 -8.22 4.23 -12.86
CA ILE A 169 -6.85 3.75 -12.58
C ILE A 169 -5.82 4.78 -13.03
N GLN A 170 -6.00 5.40 -14.19
CA GLN A 170 -5.10 6.45 -14.65
C GLN A 170 -5.00 7.60 -13.65
N GLY A 171 -6.13 8.15 -13.21
CA GLY A 171 -6.15 9.24 -12.22
C GLY A 171 -5.57 8.81 -10.86
N LEU A 172 -5.77 7.55 -10.47
CA LEU A 172 -5.16 6.98 -9.26
C LEU A 172 -3.64 6.94 -9.37
N TRP A 173 -3.08 6.50 -10.51
CA TRP A 173 -1.63 6.43 -10.74
C TRP A 173 -1.00 7.81 -10.78
N GLU A 174 -1.66 8.80 -11.38
CA GLU A 174 -1.22 10.19 -11.35
C GLU A 174 -1.17 10.73 -9.90
N ALA A 175 -2.17 10.40 -9.08
CA ALA A 175 -2.16 10.78 -7.67
C ALA A 175 -1.00 10.12 -6.90
N ILE A 176 -0.76 8.81 -7.09
CA ILE A 176 0.35 8.10 -6.43
C ILE A 176 1.71 8.68 -6.91
N GLY A 177 1.82 9.04 -8.18
CA GLY A 177 3.02 9.71 -8.71
C GLY A 177 3.31 11.04 -7.99
N LYS A 178 2.29 11.85 -7.73
CA LYS A 178 2.43 13.10 -6.95
C LYS A 178 2.86 12.84 -5.51
N LEU A 179 2.34 11.78 -4.87
CA LEU A 179 2.78 11.39 -3.51
C LEU A 179 4.28 11.05 -3.48
N LYS A 180 4.77 10.36 -4.51
CA LYS A 180 6.20 10.08 -4.68
C LYS A 180 7.02 11.36 -4.85
N GLU A 181 6.58 12.29 -5.69
CA GLU A 181 7.25 13.58 -5.91
C GLU A 181 7.35 14.40 -4.61
N GLU A 182 6.40 14.23 -3.69
CA GLU A 182 6.42 14.81 -2.36
C GLU A 182 7.32 14.04 -1.36
N GLY A 183 7.98 12.97 -1.80
CA GLY A 183 8.93 12.19 -1.00
C GLY A 183 8.31 11.10 -0.14
N LEU A 184 7.02 10.77 -0.32
CA LEU A 184 6.38 9.68 0.41
C LEU A 184 6.93 8.32 -0.04
N SER A 185 7.35 7.49 0.91
CA SER A 185 7.75 6.11 0.64
C SER A 185 6.51 5.23 0.48
N ILE A 186 6.48 4.37 -0.55
CA ILE A 186 5.27 3.59 -0.85
C ILE A 186 5.63 2.12 -1.11
N LEU A 187 4.97 1.20 -0.39
CA LEU A 187 4.91 -0.21 -0.77
C LEU A 187 3.61 -0.43 -1.54
N LEU A 188 3.75 -0.60 -2.86
CA LEU A 188 2.64 -0.83 -3.77
C LEU A 188 2.51 -2.32 -4.06
N VAL A 189 1.48 -2.95 -3.51
CA VAL A 189 1.16 -4.36 -3.75
C VAL A 189 0.13 -4.45 -4.86
N GLU A 190 0.44 -5.17 -5.93
CA GLU A 190 -0.42 -5.25 -7.11
C GLU A 190 -0.38 -6.62 -7.79
N GLN A 191 -1.47 -6.95 -8.46
CA GLN A 191 -1.52 -8.08 -9.36
C GLN A 191 -1.18 -7.66 -10.80
N SER A 192 -1.63 -6.49 -11.24
CA SER A 192 -1.39 -5.99 -12.58
C SER A 192 0.01 -5.40 -12.73
N ALA A 193 0.94 -6.22 -13.21
CA ALA A 193 2.32 -5.78 -13.46
C ALA A 193 2.39 -4.62 -14.47
N HIS A 194 1.58 -4.66 -15.55
CA HIS A 194 1.59 -3.62 -16.57
C HIS A 194 1.31 -2.21 -15.99
N LEU A 195 0.44 -2.13 -15.01
CA LEU A 195 0.10 -0.87 -14.35
C LEU A 195 1.18 -0.43 -13.37
N ALA A 196 1.62 -1.35 -12.49
CA ALA A 196 2.58 -1.05 -11.45
C ALA A 196 3.95 -0.63 -12.00
N LEU A 197 4.43 -1.31 -13.06
CA LEU A 197 5.75 -1.07 -13.67
C LEU A 197 5.93 0.32 -14.31
N LYS A 198 4.87 1.13 -14.42
CA LYS A 198 4.95 2.52 -14.87
C LYS A 198 5.35 3.50 -13.76
N LEU A 199 5.21 3.08 -12.50
CA LEU A 199 5.27 3.97 -11.35
C LEU A 199 6.38 3.61 -10.35
N VAL A 200 6.69 2.31 -10.22
CA VAL A 200 7.63 1.81 -9.21
C VAL A 200 9.10 2.06 -9.59
N ASP A 201 9.97 2.20 -8.59
CA ASP A 201 11.43 2.35 -8.77
C ASP A 201 12.13 1.00 -8.76
N TYR A 202 11.59 0.06 -8.01
CA TYR A 202 12.08 -1.30 -7.90
C TYR A 202 10.92 -2.26 -7.73
N VAL A 203 11.09 -3.51 -8.09
CA VAL A 203 10.03 -4.50 -8.06
C VAL A 203 10.52 -5.82 -7.50
N HIS A 204 9.70 -6.40 -6.62
CA HIS A 204 9.79 -7.79 -6.21
C HIS A 204 8.63 -8.58 -6.81
N VAL A 205 8.94 -9.75 -7.35
CA VAL A 205 7.93 -10.72 -7.80
C VAL A 205 7.81 -11.80 -6.73
N MET A 206 6.59 -12.00 -6.26
CA MET A 206 6.28 -12.93 -5.20
C MET A 206 5.59 -14.19 -5.74
N SER A 207 6.02 -15.34 -5.28
CA SER A 207 5.38 -16.64 -5.55
C SER A 207 5.51 -17.55 -4.33
N LYS A 208 4.43 -18.28 -3.99
CA LYS A 208 4.40 -19.26 -2.90
C LYS A 208 5.04 -18.77 -1.59
N GLY A 209 4.73 -17.53 -1.20
CA GLY A 209 5.19 -16.96 0.07
C GLY A 209 6.65 -16.48 0.09
N GLN A 210 7.31 -16.41 -1.06
CA GLN A 210 8.71 -15.99 -1.19
C GLN A 210 8.86 -14.92 -2.28
N VAL A 211 9.88 -14.08 -2.18
CA VAL A 211 10.34 -13.24 -3.29
C VAL A 211 11.20 -14.11 -4.21
N VAL A 212 10.74 -14.32 -5.44
CA VAL A 212 11.41 -15.20 -6.44
C VAL A 212 12.24 -14.42 -7.44
N TYR A 213 11.97 -13.11 -7.60
CA TYR A 213 12.71 -12.26 -8.50
C TYR A 213 12.66 -10.81 -8.03
N SER A 214 13.75 -10.07 -8.29
CA SER A 214 13.89 -8.67 -7.90
C SER A 214 14.66 -7.90 -8.96
N ALA A 215 14.11 -6.78 -9.43
CA ALA A 215 14.74 -5.99 -10.49
C ALA A 215 14.22 -4.55 -10.55
N LYS A 216 14.89 -3.72 -11.36
CA LYS A 216 14.29 -2.48 -11.84
C LYS A 216 13.16 -2.76 -12.84
N PRO A 217 12.15 -1.87 -12.95
CA PRO A 217 11.00 -2.08 -13.84
C PRO A 217 11.37 -2.41 -15.29
N GLU A 218 12.41 -1.75 -15.83
CA GLU A 218 12.85 -1.94 -17.21
C GLU A 218 13.38 -3.35 -17.46
N VAL A 219 14.09 -3.91 -16.47
CA VAL A 219 14.64 -5.26 -16.54
C VAL A 219 13.52 -6.30 -16.50
N LEU A 220 12.52 -6.11 -15.63
CA LEU A 220 11.37 -7.02 -15.58
C LEU A 220 10.51 -6.92 -16.87
N LYS A 221 10.32 -5.71 -17.43
CA LYS A 221 9.60 -5.54 -18.71
C LYS A 221 10.21 -6.35 -19.83
N ALA A 222 11.53 -6.46 -19.87
CA ALA A 222 12.29 -7.20 -20.89
C ALA A 222 12.38 -8.72 -20.60
N ASN A 223 11.94 -9.19 -19.43
CA ASN A 223 12.06 -10.59 -19.03
C ASN A 223 10.74 -11.35 -19.22
N ASP A 224 10.52 -11.92 -20.40
CA ASP A 224 9.29 -12.66 -20.74
C ASP A 224 9.15 -13.96 -19.94
N GLU A 225 10.26 -14.61 -19.58
CA GLU A 225 10.24 -15.82 -18.77
C GLU A 225 9.64 -15.58 -17.38
N ILE A 226 10.09 -14.56 -16.67
CA ILE A 226 9.56 -14.21 -15.34
C ILE A 226 8.10 -13.75 -15.44
N LYS A 227 7.76 -12.96 -16.46
CA LYS A 227 6.39 -12.48 -16.69
C LYS A 227 5.42 -13.65 -16.91
N SER A 228 5.74 -14.57 -17.79
CA SER A 228 4.88 -15.74 -18.10
C SER A 228 4.80 -16.71 -16.92
N SER A 229 5.94 -17.00 -16.27
CA SER A 229 5.99 -17.99 -15.19
C SER A 229 5.27 -17.53 -13.91
N TYR A 230 5.41 -16.28 -13.53
CA TYR A 230 4.97 -15.81 -12.21
C TYR A 230 3.85 -14.75 -12.25
N LEU A 231 3.70 -13.99 -13.34
CA LEU A 231 2.70 -12.92 -13.44
C LEU A 231 1.54 -13.27 -14.37
N GLY A 232 1.73 -14.27 -15.26
CA GLY A 232 0.68 -14.74 -16.18
C GLY A 232 0.40 -13.75 -17.33
N ILE A 233 1.44 -13.06 -17.78
CA ILE A 233 1.39 -12.10 -18.89
C ILE A 233 2.56 -12.33 -19.85
#